data_95c4d25569c758d273bab59a331b5127
#
_entry.id   95c4d25569c758d273bab59a331b5127
#
_cell.length_a   1.000
_cell.length_b   1.000
_cell.length_c   1.000
_cell.angle_alpha   90.00
_cell.angle_beta   90.00
_cell.angle_gamma   90.00
#
_symmetry.space_group_name_H-M   'P 1'
#
loop_
_entity.id
_entity.type
_entity.pdbx_description
1 polymer ?
#
loop_
_entity_poly.entity_id
_entity_poly.type
_entity_poly.pdbx_seq_one_letter_code
_entity_poly.pdbx_strand_id
1 'polypeptide(L)'
;MSLVAILAEERFRPRLEELAREVGFRLLDGEDPRGALSEAATPDAVAVVTEEHHPRWLGQLDSEAVRYWLVAVGSPEGPLLQPPSRRPHRHLLGLDRSSSAYLRQLLDDWLDRDLVRVDCFNFAFRDGLPQEADWVLDTRFLDSPYWVPRMRTRRGDDPEVRRYVMAQKGAEALVSGFVDALGVLLPLYREQRRTVVRVAVGCTGGQHRSLSVAHEIVERITNSQIATARLLRRRPHHLPQYPD
;
A
#
# COMPACT_ATOMS: atom_id res chain seq x y z
N MET A 1 -17.16 9.17 -5.84
CA MET A 1 -16.98 9.74 -4.49
C MET A 1 -16.16 8.76 -3.69
N SER A 2 -15.14 9.20 -3.00
CA SER A 2 -14.29 8.33 -2.17
C SER A 2 -14.11 9.00 -0.83
N LEU A 3 -14.66 8.38 0.20
CA LEU A 3 -14.42 8.73 1.58
C LEU A 3 -13.15 8.03 2.05
N VAL A 4 -12.34 8.71 2.82
CA VAL A 4 -11.23 8.10 3.56
C VAL A 4 -11.67 7.86 5.00
N ALA A 5 -11.66 6.62 5.43
CA ALA A 5 -11.88 6.25 6.82
C ALA A 5 -10.54 5.88 7.47
N ILE A 6 -10.10 6.67 8.44
CA ILE A 6 -8.88 6.43 9.21
C ILE A 6 -9.29 5.83 10.55
N LEU A 7 -9.06 4.53 10.75
CA LEU A 7 -9.22 3.91 12.06
C LEU A 7 -7.99 4.20 12.90
N ALA A 8 -8.17 4.73 14.08
CA ALA A 8 -7.06 5.11 14.95
C ALA A 8 -7.31 4.75 16.41
N GLU A 9 -6.24 4.44 17.13
CA GLU A 9 -6.27 4.49 18.59
C GLU A 9 -6.55 5.94 19.04
N GLU A 10 -7.35 6.13 20.09
CA GLU A 10 -7.82 7.45 20.56
C GLU A 10 -6.69 8.47 20.73
N ARG A 11 -5.55 8.04 21.25
CA ARG A 11 -4.37 8.89 21.49
C ARG A 11 -3.80 9.53 20.21
N PHE A 12 -4.08 8.96 19.02
CA PHE A 12 -3.59 9.47 17.75
C PHE A 12 -4.59 10.36 17.01
N ARG A 13 -5.87 10.31 17.43
CA ARG A 13 -6.96 11.04 16.78
C ARG A 13 -6.67 12.53 16.57
N PRO A 14 -6.26 13.32 17.59
CA PRO A 14 -6.05 14.76 17.44
C PRO A 14 -4.99 15.07 16.36
N ARG A 15 -3.91 14.30 16.34
CA ARG A 15 -2.83 14.50 15.36
C ARG A 15 -3.24 14.12 13.94
N LEU A 16 -4.05 13.09 13.79
CA LEU A 16 -4.55 12.64 12.49
C LEU A 16 -5.58 13.62 11.90
N GLU A 17 -6.44 14.16 12.74
CA GLU A 17 -7.38 15.21 12.33
C GLU A 17 -6.66 16.50 11.94
N GLU A 18 -5.64 16.90 12.69
CA GLU A 18 -4.80 18.04 12.34
C GLU A 18 -4.12 17.83 10.99
N LEU A 19 -3.49 16.67 10.79
CA LEU A 19 -2.83 16.32 9.55
C LEU A 19 -3.79 16.32 8.35
N ALA A 20 -4.98 15.78 8.51
CA ALA A 20 -6.00 15.77 7.48
C ALA A 20 -6.42 17.19 7.07
N ARG A 21 -6.60 18.10 8.05
CA ARG A 21 -6.90 19.52 7.79
C ARG A 21 -5.74 20.23 7.09
N GLU A 22 -4.50 19.98 7.54
CA GLU A 22 -3.31 20.59 6.92
C GLU A 22 -3.16 20.21 5.45
N VAL A 23 -3.56 18.98 5.09
CA VAL A 23 -3.54 18.48 3.71
C VAL A 23 -4.72 18.99 2.89
N GLY A 24 -5.78 19.49 3.51
CA GLY A 24 -6.95 20.07 2.83
C GLY A 24 -8.18 19.15 2.77
N PHE A 25 -8.20 18.08 3.57
CA PHE A 25 -9.39 17.25 3.71
C PHE A 25 -10.46 17.92 4.57
N ARG A 26 -11.71 17.69 4.22
CA ARG A 26 -12.84 18.01 5.08
C ARG A 26 -13.04 16.87 6.07
N LEU A 27 -12.95 17.20 7.35
CA LEU A 27 -13.20 16.23 8.42
C LEU A 27 -14.70 15.99 8.59
N LEU A 28 -15.06 14.72 8.68
CA LEU A 28 -16.38 14.25 9.08
C LEU A 28 -16.34 13.84 10.55
N ASP A 29 -17.51 13.83 11.19
CA ASP A 29 -17.63 13.36 12.56
C ASP A 29 -17.32 11.86 12.65
N GLY A 30 -16.27 11.50 13.34
CA GLY A 30 -15.85 10.12 13.55
C GLY A 30 -16.72 9.35 14.58
N GLU A 31 -17.60 10.04 15.30
CA GLU A 31 -18.49 9.44 16.33
C GLU A 31 -19.90 9.23 15.79
N ASP A 32 -20.40 10.12 14.92
CA ASP A 32 -21.72 9.99 14.28
C ASP A 32 -21.64 9.65 12.78
N PRO A 33 -21.79 8.38 12.41
CA PRO A 33 -21.77 7.97 11.01
C PRO A 33 -22.95 8.51 10.19
N ARG A 34 -24.10 8.81 10.80
CA ARG A 34 -25.30 9.22 10.04
C ARG A 34 -25.16 10.65 9.49
N GLY A 35 -24.73 11.57 10.34
CA GLY A 35 -24.43 12.94 9.92
C GLY A 35 -23.32 12.97 8.88
N ALA A 36 -22.25 12.23 9.12
CA ALA A 36 -21.12 12.14 8.24
C ALA A 36 -21.46 11.58 6.85
N LEU A 37 -22.36 10.59 6.76
CA LEU A 37 -22.74 9.99 5.48
C LEU A 37 -23.53 10.93 4.57
N SER A 38 -24.36 11.81 5.14
CA SER A 38 -25.05 12.84 4.35
C SER A 38 -24.06 13.81 3.71
N GLU A 39 -22.92 14.00 4.35
CA GLU A 39 -21.81 14.84 3.91
C GLU A 39 -20.74 14.10 3.10
N ALA A 40 -20.67 12.77 3.17
CA ALA A 40 -19.72 11.93 2.41
C ALA A 40 -19.95 11.98 0.88
N ALA A 41 -21.08 12.55 0.44
CA ALA A 41 -21.34 12.85 -0.96
C ALA A 41 -20.37 13.89 -1.54
N THR A 42 -19.69 14.67 -0.71
CA THR A 42 -18.69 15.63 -1.16
C THR A 42 -17.32 14.97 -1.36
N PRO A 43 -16.58 15.37 -2.39
CA PRO A 43 -15.22 14.90 -2.58
C PRO A 43 -14.32 15.37 -1.42
N ASP A 44 -13.24 14.62 -1.19
CA ASP A 44 -12.17 14.99 -0.26
C ASP A 44 -12.60 15.01 1.22
N ALA A 45 -13.48 14.09 1.58
CA ALA A 45 -13.91 13.89 2.95
C ALA A 45 -13.07 12.79 3.64
N VAL A 46 -12.73 13.01 4.89
CA VAL A 46 -12.05 12.04 5.76
C VAL A 46 -12.74 11.97 7.11
N ALA A 47 -12.89 10.76 7.64
CA ALA A 47 -13.29 10.53 9.01
C ALA A 47 -12.15 9.86 9.77
N VAL A 48 -11.79 10.39 10.94
CA VAL A 48 -10.91 9.71 11.90
C VAL A 48 -11.80 9.03 12.95
N VAL A 49 -11.83 7.69 12.89
CA VAL A 49 -12.76 6.87 13.69
C VAL A 49 -11.96 6.07 14.71
N THR A 50 -12.33 6.15 15.97
CA THR A 50 -11.64 5.46 17.06
C THR A 50 -12.08 4.01 17.21
N GLU A 51 -11.36 3.24 18.03
CA GLU A 51 -11.63 1.82 18.27
C GLU A 51 -13.07 1.56 18.75
N GLU A 52 -13.61 2.45 19.55
CA GLU A 52 -14.95 2.33 20.11
C GLU A 52 -16.03 2.47 19.02
N HIS A 53 -15.83 3.39 18.07
CA HIS A 53 -16.84 3.76 17.08
C HIS A 53 -16.73 3.01 15.78
N HIS A 54 -15.57 2.40 15.47
CA HIS A 54 -15.30 1.84 14.15
C HIS A 54 -16.28 0.72 13.71
N PRO A 55 -16.74 -0.21 14.57
CA PRO A 55 -17.66 -1.25 14.11
C PRO A 55 -18.99 -0.67 13.60
N ARG A 56 -19.51 0.33 14.31
CA ARG A 56 -20.75 1.02 13.94
C ARG A 56 -20.56 1.83 12.66
N TRP A 57 -19.44 2.56 12.57
CA TRP A 57 -19.09 3.40 11.42
C TRP A 57 -18.94 2.58 10.13
N LEU A 58 -18.13 1.55 10.16
CA LEU A 58 -17.92 0.69 8.99
C LEU A 58 -19.18 -0.09 8.61
N GLY A 59 -19.95 -0.54 9.60
CA GLY A 59 -21.23 -1.21 9.37
C GLY A 59 -22.23 -0.31 8.64
N GLN A 60 -22.27 0.98 8.98
CA GLN A 60 -23.14 1.95 8.30
C GLN A 60 -22.68 2.22 6.87
N LEU A 61 -21.36 2.40 6.63
CA LEU A 61 -20.82 2.57 5.28
C LEU A 61 -21.18 1.38 4.38
N ASP A 62 -21.02 0.16 4.91
CA ASP A 62 -21.32 -1.07 4.17
C ASP A 62 -22.82 -1.19 3.87
N SER A 63 -23.71 -0.85 4.84
CA SER A 63 -25.16 -0.94 4.66
C SER A 63 -25.70 0.04 3.62
N GLU A 64 -25.03 1.19 3.46
CA GLU A 64 -25.41 2.23 2.49
C GLU A 64 -24.60 2.14 1.18
N ALA A 65 -23.83 1.07 1.01
CA ALA A 65 -22.98 0.83 -0.15
C ALA A 65 -22.04 2.02 -0.48
N VAL A 66 -21.59 2.76 0.53
CA VAL A 66 -20.66 3.87 0.37
C VAL A 66 -19.28 3.34 0.07
N ARG A 67 -18.66 3.81 -1.00
CA ARG A 67 -17.26 3.47 -1.30
C ARG A 67 -16.33 4.28 -0.42
N TYR A 68 -15.41 3.60 0.26
CA TYR A 68 -14.43 4.23 1.13
C TYR A 68 -13.06 3.56 1.05
N TRP A 69 -12.05 4.33 1.38
CA TRP A 69 -10.70 3.86 1.62
C TRP A 69 -10.47 3.69 3.10
N LEU A 70 -9.96 2.54 3.49
CA LEU A 70 -9.70 2.22 4.89
C LEU A 70 -8.21 2.28 5.19
N VAL A 71 -7.84 3.14 6.14
CA VAL A 71 -6.49 3.24 6.72
C VAL A 71 -6.58 2.88 8.19
N ALA A 72 -5.76 1.98 8.67
CA ALA A 72 -5.65 1.72 10.11
C ALA A 72 -4.31 2.24 10.62
N VAL A 73 -4.36 3.04 11.67
CA VAL A 73 -3.22 3.72 12.27
C VAL A 73 -3.16 3.35 13.75
N GLY A 74 -2.11 2.67 14.17
CA GLY A 74 -1.99 2.22 15.55
C GLY A 74 -0.62 1.65 15.88
N SER A 75 -0.46 1.15 17.08
CA SER A 75 0.75 0.44 17.48
C SER A 75 0.92 -0.85 16.68
N PRO A 76 2.14 -1.23 16.28
CA PRO A 76 2.38 -2.44 15.48
C PRO A 76 1.80 -3.72 16.09
N GLU A 77 1.69 -3.77 17.40
CA GLU A 77 1.13 -4.89 18.17
C GLU A 77 -0.32 -4.65 18.59
N GLY A 78 -0.88 -3.49 18.24
CA GLY A 78 -2.23 -3.10 18.63
C GLY A 78 -3.34 -3.83 17.85
N PRO A 79 -4.55 -3.88 18.39
CA PRO A 79 -5.67 -4.63 17.82
C PRO A 79 -6.10 -4.12 16.44
N LEU A 80 -5.91 -2.83 16.15
CA LEU A 80 -6.25 -2.25 14.84
C LEU A 80 -5.37 -2.75 13.70
N LEU A 81 -4.15 -3.18 14.00
CA LEU A 81 -3.19 -3.67 13.00
C LEU A 81 -3.16 -5.19 12.91
N GLN A 82 -3.80 -5.90 13.82
CA GLN A 82 -3.97 -7.35 13.72
C GLN A 82 -4.98 -7.69 12.62
N PRO A 83 -4.76 -8.79 11.89
CA PRO A 83 -5.59 -9.12 10.76
C PRO A 83 -6.98 -9.54 11.23
N PRO A 84 -7.97 -8.71 11.13
CA PRO A 84 -9.30 -9.21 11.06
C PRO A 84 -9.88 -8.85 9.72
N SER A 85 -10.59 -9.78 9.24
CA SER A 85 -11.70 -9.49 8.36
C SER A 85 -11.38 -9.09 6.92
N ARG A 86 -11.90 -9.77 6.13
CA ARG A 86 -12.65 -9.75 4.86
C ARG A 86 -12.92 -8.37 4.19
N ARG A 87 -12.32 -7.25 4.69
CA ARG A 87 -12.53 -5.93 4.10
C ARG A 87 -11.43 -5.58 3.12
N PRO A 88 -11.77 -5.36 1.83
CA PRO A 88 -10.80 -4.93 0.82
C PRO A 88 -10.28 -3.52 1.12
N HIS A 89 -9.10 -3.22 0.61
CA HIS A 89 -8.49 -1.86 0.59
C HIS A 89 -8.05 -1.31 1.95
N ARG A 90 -7.36 -2.13 2.74
CA ARG A 90 -6.82 -1.71 4.04
C ARG A 90 -5.35 -1.33 3.93
N HIS A 91 -5.01 -0.09 4.30
CA HIS A 91 -3.64 0.33 4.57
C HIS A 91 -3.37 0.22 6.07
N LEU A 92 -2.35 -0.54 6.44
CA LEU A 92 -1.94 -0.70 7.84
C LEU A 92 -0.69 0.14 8.09
N LEU A 93 -0.77 1.09 9.01
CA LEU A 93 0.33 1.98 9.37
C LEU A 93 0.61 1.85 10.87
N GLY A 94 1.80 1.32 11.21
CA GLY A 94 2.34 1.51 12.55
C GLY A 94 2.83 2.94 12.68
N LEU A 95 2.47 3.65 13.76
CA LEU A 95 2.89 5.03 13.95
C LEU A 95 4.27 5.11 14.58
N ASP A 96 5.22 5.51 13.78
CA ASP A 96 6.46 6.17 14.18
C ASP A 96 6.55 7.52 13.45
N ARG A 97 7.65 8.26 13.59
CA ARG A 97 7.83 9.55 12.92
C ARG A 97 7.81 9.45 11.39
N SER A 98 8.33 8.35 10.84
CA SER A 98 8.36 8.10 9.38
C SER A 98 6.97 7.80 8.84
N SER A 99 6.11 7.16 9.62
CA SER A 99 4.73 6.86 9.25
C SER A 99 3.85 8.10 9.10
N SER A 100 4.13 9.17 9.86
CA SER A 100 3.38 10.43 9.73
C SER A 100 3.66 11.12 8.39
N ALA A 101 4.91 11.12 7.94
CA ALA A 101 5.29 11.65 6.62
C ALA A 101 4.64 10.84 5.49
N TYR A 102 4.63 9.51 5.63
CA TYR A 102 3.96 8.65 4.66
C TYR A 102 2.44 8.85 4.63
N LEU A 103 1.80 8.97 5.79
CA LEU A 103 0.36 9.23 5.83
C LEU A 103 0.03 10.57 5.16
N ARG A 104 0.84 11.62 5.42
CA ARG A 104 0.73 12.90 4.72
C ARG A 104 0.81 12.71 3.21
N GLN A 105 1.85 12.03 2.74
CA GLN A 105 2.02 11.75 1.31
C GLN A 105 0.84 10.95 0.73
N LEU A 106 0.33 9.98 1.47
CA LEU A 106 -0.83 9.19 1.06
C LEU A 106 -2.09 10.06 0.93
N LEU A 107 -2.31 10.97 1.88
CA LEU A 107 -3.43 11.91 1.84
C LEU A 107 -3.27 12.93 0.70
N ASP A 108 -2.06 13.48 0.51
CA ASP A 108 -1.76 14.37 -0.63
C ASP A 108 -2.04 13.67 -1.97
N ASP A 109 -1.61 12.43 -2.13
CA ASP A 109 -1.86 11.65 -3.35
C ASP A 109 -3.36 11.39 -3.58
N TRP A 110 -4.17 11.31 -2.53
CA TRP A 110 -5.62 11.16 -2.67
C TRP A 110 -6.32 12.43 -3.12
N LEU A 111 -5.76 13.59 -2.83
CA LEU A 111 -6.26 14.87 -3.36
C LEU A 111 -5.86 15.07 -4.81
N ASP A 112 -4.70 14.53 -5.22
CA ASP A 112 -4.27 14.56 -6.62
C ASP A 112 -5.04 13.51 -7.43
N ARG A 113 -6.13 13.95 -8.04
CA ARG A 113 -7.07 13.09 -8.79
C ARG A 113 -6.52 12.60 -10.11
N ASP A 114 -5.40 13.13 -10.56
CA ASP A 114 -4.83 12.82 -11.86
C ASP A 114 -3.75 11.74 -11.81
N LEU A 115 -3.25 11.40 -10.63
CA LEU A 115 -2.20 10.43 -10.43
C LEU A 115 -2.69 9.14 -9.76
N VAL A 116 -2.30 8.02 -10.34
CA VAL A 116 -2.29 6.72 -9.65
C VAL A 116 -0.84 6.37 -9.35
N ARG A 117 -0.52 6.22 -8.07
CA ARG A 117 0.80 5.78 -7.64
C ARG A 117 0.86 4.26 -7.52
N VAL A 118 1.97 3.68 -7.93
CA VAL A 118 2.26 2.26 -7.75
C VAL A 118 3.27 2.09 -6.62
N ASP A 119 2.84 1.54 -5.49
CA ASP A 119 3.70 1.17 -4.37
C ASP A 119 4.11 -0.30 -4.52
N CYS A 120 5.34 -0.55 -4.95
CA CYS A 120 5.88 -1.88 -5.11
C CYS A 120 6.74 -2.26 -3.91
N PHE A 121 6.59 -3.48 -3.38
CA PHE A 121 7.39 -3.97 -2.26
C PHE A 121 7.66 -5.46 -2.34
N ASN A 122 8.76 -5.87 -1.73
CA ASN A 122 9.16 -7.28 -1.66
C ASN A 122 8.62 -7.94 -0.39
N PHE A 123 8.32 -9.24 -0.47
CA PHE A 123 7.94 -10.05 0.70
C PHE A 123 8.47 -11.49 0.62
N ALA A 124 8.43 -12.20 1.74
CA ALA A 124 8.78 -13.60 1.83
C ALA A 124 7.52 -14.47 1.94
N PHE A 125 7.34 -15.44 1.06
CA PHE A 125 6.22 -16.39 1.14
C PHE A 125 6.18 -17.18 2.44
N ARG A 126 7.33 -17.44 3.05
CA ARG A 126 7.40 -18.11 4.36
C ARG A 126 6.76 -17.32 5.49
N ASP A 127 6.65 -15.98 5.34
CA ASP A 127 6.08 -15.07 6.34
C ASP A 127 4.58 -14.80 6.08
N GLY A 128 4.00 -15.44 5.05
CA GLY A 128 2.61 -15.28 4.64
C GLY A 128 2.41 -14.23 3.54
N LEU A 129 1.19 -14.16 3.03
CA LEU A 129 0.81 -13.21 2.00
C LEU A 129 0.51 -11.84 2.63
N PRO A 130 1.02 -10.74 2.05
CA PRO A 130 0.66 -9.39 2.50
C PRO A 130 -0.80 -9.09 2.15
N GLN A 131 -1.61 -8.85 3.17
CA GLN A 131 -3.05 -8.61 2.99
C GLN A 131 -3.36 -7.24 2.37
N GLU A 132 -2.42 -6.32 2.45
CA GLU A 132 -2.53 -4.97 1.88
C GLU A 132 -2.25 -4.93 0.37
N ALA A 133 -1.82 -6.03 -0.25
CA ALA A 133 -1.47 -6.06 -1.66
C ALA A 133 -2.71 -6.15 -2.57
N ASP A 134 -2.75 -5.33 -3.60
CA ASP A 134 -3.71 -5.44 -4.70
C ASP A 134 -3.26 -6.50 -5.70
N TRP A 135 -1.93 -6.64 -5.87
CA TRP A 135 -1.29 -7.61 -6.74
C TRP A 135 -0.20 -8.37 -6.01
N VAL A 136 -0.17 -9.68 -6.23
CA VAL A 136 0.89 -10.54 -5.70
C VAL A 136 1.57 -11.25 -6.86
N LEU A 137 2.87 -11.02 -7.04
CA LEU A 137 3.70 -11.64 -8.07
C LEU A 137 4.63 -12.68 -7.43
N ASP A 138 4.60 -13.89 -7.92
CA ASP A 138 5.46 -14.98 -7.46
C ASP A 138 6.71 -15.11 -8.33
N THR A 139 7.88 -14.97 -7.72
CA THR A 139 9.18 -15.09 -8.40
C THR A 139 9.93 -16.36 -8.01
N ARG A 140 9.26 -17.35 -7.39
CA ARG A 140 9.91 -18.58 -6.92
C ARG A 140 10.30 -19.52 -8.04
N PHE A 141 9.77 -19.33 -9.25
CA PHE A 141 10.19 -20.07 -10.45
C PHE A 141 11.59 -19.72 -10.95
N LEU A 142 12.15 -18.58 -10.50
CA LEU A 142 13.52 -18.18 -10.80
C LEU A 142 14.51 -18.87 -9.86
N ASP A 143 15.72 -19.14 -10.35
CA ASP A 143 16.80 -19.68 -9.53
C ASP A 143 17.26 -18.68 -8.47
N SER A 144 17.51 -19.20 -7.28
CA SER A 144 17.84 -18.33 -6.16
C SER A 144 19.33 -17.93 -6.15
N PRO A 145 19.66 -16.64 -6.13
CA PRO A 145 21.03 -16.16 -5.92
C PRO A 145 21.68 -16.67 -4.62
N TYR A 146 20.88 -17.11 -3.66
CA TYR A 146 21.37 -17.72 -2.41
C TYR A 146 22.31 -18.90 -2.64
N TRP A 147 22.10 -19.67 -3.72
CA TRP A 147 22.92 -20.83 -4.04
C TRP A 147 24.24 -20.45 -4.76
N VAL A 148 24.41 -19.19 -5.15
CA VAL A 148 25.65 -18.67 -5.71
C VAL A 148 26.48 -18.07 -4.57
N PRO A 149 27.62 -18.66 -4.17
CA PRO A 149 28.37 -18.27 -2.97
C PRO A 149 28.65 -16.76 -2.85
N ARG A 150 29.05 -16.12 -3.95
CA ARG A 150 29.35 -14.68 -3.99
C ARG A 150 28.13 -13.76 -3.88
N MET A 151 26.92 -14.29 -4.09
CA MET A 151 25.67 -13.53 -4.05
C MET A 151 24.84 -13.81 -2.80
N ARG A 152 25.16 -14.88 -2.04
CA ARG A 152 24.38 -15.34 -0.90
C ARG A 152 24.09 -14.27 0.15
N THR A 153 25.08 -13.45 0.45
CA THR A 153 25.02 -12.40 1.47
C THR A 153 24.60 -11.03 0.92
N ARG A 154 24.50 -10.90 -0.40
CA ARG A 154 24.08 -9.67 -1.06
C ARG A 154 22.55 -9.61 -1.12
N ARG A 155 22.02 -8.46 -1.46
CA ARG A 155 20.57 -8.23 -1.59
C ARG A 155 20.19 -8.11 -3.06
N GLY A 156 18.88 -8.19 -3.33
CA GLY A 156 18.35 -8.06 -4.67
C GLY A 156 18.45 -6.66 -5.30
N ASP A 157 18.79 -5.64 -4.51
CA ASP A 157 19.12 -4.28 -4.98
C ASP A 157 20.59 -4.15 -5.44
N ASP A 158 21.45 -5.14 -5.16
CA ASP A 158 22.81 -5.20 -5.70
C ASP A 158 22.77 -5.39 -7.24
N PRO A 159 23.52 -4.59 -8.03
CA PRO A 159 23.48 -4.67 -9.48
C PRO A 159 23.85 -6.03 -10.08
N GLU A 160 24.78 -6.77 -9.43
CA GLU A 160 25.16 -8.12 -9.89
C GLU A 160 24.03 -9.12 -9.63
N VAL A 161 23.38 -9.05 -8.48
CA VAL A 161 22.23 -9.90 -8.13
C VAL A 161 21.05 -9.60 -9.06
N ARG A 162 20.74 -8.33 -9.30
CA ARG A 162 19.68 -7.95 -10.25
C ARG A 162 19.95 -8.49 -11.64
N ARG A 163 21.15 -8.32 -12.14
CA ARG A 163 21.53 -8.82 -13.48
C ARG A 163 21.38 -10.35 -13.56
N TYR A 164 21.81 -11.06 -12.52
CA TYR A 164 21.65 -12.52 -12.44
C TYR A 164 20.19 -12.94 -12.45
N VAL A 165 19.34 -12.28 -11.69
CA VAL A 165 17.91 -12.59 -11.62
C VAL A 165 17.20 -12.27 -12.93
N MET A 166 17.44 -11.08 -13.49
CA MET A 166 16.76 -10.63 -14.71
C MET A 166 17.24 -11.32 -15.98
N ALA A 167 18.44 -11.92 -15.97
CA ALA A 167 18.92 -12.73 -17.09
C ALA A 167 18.26 -14.11 -17.21
N GLN A 168 17.47 -14.51 -16.21
CA GLN A 168 16.84 -15.84 -16.21
C GLN A 168 15.60 -15.87 -17.10
N LYS A 169 15.35 -17.06 -17.66
CA LYS A 169 14.17 -17.31 -18.49
C LYS A 169 12.87 -16.99 -17.71
N GLY A 170 12.03 -16.18 -18.31
CA GLY A 170 10.74 -15.79 -17.76
C GLY A 170 10.76 -14.55 -16.87
N ALA A 171 11.92 -14.08 -16.38
CA ALA A 171 12.00 -12.87 -15.56
C ALA A 171 11.52 -11.64 -16.36
N GLU A 172 12.02 -11.49 -17.58
CA GLU A 172 11.61 -10.44 -18.50
C GLU A 172 10.12 -10.51 -18.84
N ALA A 173 9.62 -11.71 -19.16
CA ALA A 173 8.20 -11.88 -19.52
C ALA A 173 7.26 -11.56 -18.35
N LEU A 174 7.67 -11.88 -17.10
CA LEU A 174 6.91 -11.51 -15.91
C LEU A 174 6.83 -9.99 -15.76
N VAL A 175 7.97 -9.31 -15.88
CA VAL A 175 8.03 -7.85 -15.66
C VAL A 175 7.31 -7.11 -16.78
N SER A 176 7.61 -7.40 -18.04
CA SER A 176 6.96 -6.72 -19.18
C SER A 176 5.45 -6.97 -19.20
N GLY A 177 5.03 -8.23 -19.09
CA GLY A 177 3.60 -8.56 -19.08
C GLY A 177 2.84 -7.91 -17.93
N PHE A 178 3.46 -7.79 -16.75
CA PHE A 178 2.84 -7.10 -15.63
C PHE A 178 2.76 -5.58 -15.85
N VAL A 179 3.82 -4.94 -16.33
CA VAL A 179 3.84 -3.50 -16.63
C VAL A 179 2.84 -3.15 -17.73
N ASP A 180 2.74 -3.98 -18.77
CA ASP A 180 1.75 -3.82 -19.84
C ASP A 180 0.32 -3.93 -19.31
N ALA A 181 0.04 -4.92 -18.45
CA ALA A 181 -1.25 -5.06 -17.80
C ALA A 181 -1.59 -3.86 -16.91
N LEU A 182 -0.62 -3.35 -16.14
CA LEU A 182 -0.80 -2.13 -15.35
C LEU A 182 -1.13 -0.93 -16.24
N GLY A 183 -0.45 -0.77 -17.36
CA GLY A 183 -0.70 0.33 -18.31
C GLY A 183 -2.16 0.40 -18.74
N VAL A 184 -2.80 -0.77 -18.93
CA VAL A 184 -4.22 -0.86 -19.27
C VAL A 184 -5.12 -0.59 -18.07
N LEU A 185 -4.73 -1.05 -16.88
CA LEU A 185 -5.59 -1.02 -15.69
C LEU A 185 -5.51 0.29 -14.89
N LEU A 186 -4.39 1.01 -14.96
CA LEU A 186 -4.22 2.26 -14.22
C LEU A 186 -5.29 3.32 -14.55
N PRO A 187 -5.67 3.56 -15.82
CA PRO A 187 -6.80 4.44 -16.13
C PRO A 187 -8.11 4.01 -15.48
N LEU A 188 -8.39 2.70 -15.46
CA LEU A 188 -9.60 2.15 -14.83
C LEU A 188 -9.58 2.31 -13.30
N TYR A 189 -8.41 2.15 -12.67
CA TYR A 189 -8.23 2.46 -11.26
C TYR A 189 -8.49 3.94 -10.97
N ARG A 190 -8.01 4.83 -11.84
CA ARG A 190 -8.26 6.27 -11.73
C ARG A 190 -9.74 6.62 -11.84
N GLU A 191 -10.47 6.03 -12.78
CA GLU A 191 -11.92 6.19 -12.90
C GLU A 191 -12.67 5.78 -11.63
N GLN A 192 -12.16 4.74 -10.94
CA GLN A 192 -12.65 4.31 -9.64
C GLN A 192 -12.11 5.15 -8.48
N ARG A 193 -11.34 6.21 -8.75
CA ARG A 193 -10.69 7.07 -7.76
C ARG A 193 -9.73 6.33 -6.83
N ARG A 194 -9.09 5.28 -7.33
CA ARG A 194 -7.95 4.66 -6.64
C ARG A 194 -6.71 5.47 -6.97
N THR A 195 -6.04 5.95 -5.95
CA THR A 195 -4.82 6.76 -6.10
C THR A 195 -3.56 5.97 -5.83
N VAL A 196 -3.68 4.80 -5.20
CA VAL A 196 -2.56 3.92 -4.90
C VAL A 196 -2.90 2.48 -5.29
N VAL A 197 -2.00 1.84 -6.04
CA VAL A 197 -2.01 0.41 -6.34
C VAL A 197 -0.80 -0.23 -5.67
N ARG A 198 -1.02 -1.25 -4.86
CA ARG A 198 0.03 -1.95 -4.11
C ARG A 198 0.40 -3.27 -4.76
N VAL A 199 1.66 -3.41 -5.10
CA VAL A 199 2.22 -4.57 -5.77
C VAL A 199 3.22 -5.27 -4.87
N ALA A 200 2.87 -6.47 -4.42
CA ALA A 200 3.74 -7.31 -3.62
C ALA A 200 4.47 -8.32 -4.50
N VAL A 201 5.78 -8.29 -4.50
CA VAL A 201 6.61 -9.26 -5.21
C VAL A 201 7.21 -10.24 -4.22
N GLY A 202 6.93 -11.53 -4.38
CA GLY A 202 7.30 -12.57 -3.42
C GLY A 202 8.35 -13.54 -3.93
N CYS A 203 9.29 -13.91 -3.04
CA CYS A 203 10.11 -15.11 -3.17
C CYS A 203 10.18 -15.86 -1.84
N THR A 204 10.87 -16.99 -1.74
CA THR A 204 10.92 -17.76 -0.50
C THR A 204 11.36 -16.96 0.71
N GLY A 205 12.45 -16.21 0.60
CA GLY A 205 13.05 -15.42 1.70
C GLY A 205 12.94 -13.92 1.58
N GLY A 206 12.29 -13.39 0.54
CA GLY A 206 12.05 -11.96 0.38
C GLY A 206 13.27 -11.07 0.12
N GLN A 207 14.47 -11.64 -0.10
CA GLN A 207 15.72 -10.86 -0.10
C GLN A 207 16.37 -10.67 -1.47
N HIS A 208 16.28 -11.63 -2.37
CA HIS A 208 16.97 -11.63 -3.66
C HIS A 208 16.01 -11.44 -4.83
N ARG A 209 15.38 -12.51 -5.31
CA ARG A 209 14.54 -12.53 -6.53
C ARG A 209 13.42 -11.50 -6.48
N SER A 210 12.65 -11.48 -5.38
CA SER A 210 11.55 -10.55 -5.20
C SER A 210 11.98 -9.08 -5.20
N LEU A 211 13.09 -8.77 -4.53
CA LEU A 211 13.61 -7.41 -4.48
C LEU A 211 14.17 -6.98 -5.85
N SER A 212 14.87 -7.87 -6.58
CA SER A 212 15.36 -7.59 -7.93
C SER A 212 14.22 -7.29 -8.91
N VAL A 213 13.17 -8.13 -8.89
CA VAL A 213 12.01 -7.97 -9.78
C VAL A 213 11.20 -6.73 -9.39
N ALA A 214 10.98 -6.48 -8.10
CA ALA A 214 10.28 -5.28 -7.65
C ALA A 214 11.00 -4.00 -8.08
N HIS A 215 12.30 -3.98 -7.99
CA HIS A 215 13.14 -2.85 -8.45
C HIS A 215 12.98 -2.63 -9.96
N GLU A 216 13.04 -3.69 -10.75
CA GLU A 216 12.86 -3.63 -12.21
C GLU A 216 11.48 -3.12 -12.61
N ILE A 217 10.42 -3.56 -11.93
CA ILE A 217 9.06 -3.08 -12.16
C ILE A 217 8.97 -1.57 -11.93
N VAL A 218 9.51 -1.09 -10.79
CA VAL A 218 9.49 0.33 -10.45
C VAL A 218 10.25 1.16 -11.49
N GLU A 219 11.44 0.73 -11.91
CA GLU A 219 12.21 1.41 -12.93
C GLU A 219 11.45 1.50 -14.26
N ARG A 220 10.82 0.43 -14.70
CA ARG A 220 10.05 0.42 -15.95
C ARG A 220 8.84 1.31 -15.92
N ILE A 221 8.05 1.26 -14.84
CA ILE A 221 6.90 2.14 -14.67
C ILE A 221 7.35 3.61 -14.71
N THR A 222 8.43 3.94 -14.00
CA THR A 222 8.97 5.30 -13.95
C THR A 222 9.47 5.75 -15.33
N ASN A 223 10.23 4.89 -16.03
CA ASN A 223 10.79 5.22 -17.33
C ASN A 223 9.73 5.34 -18.43
N SER A 224 8.66 4.56 -18.35
CA SER A 224 7.54 4.62 -19.31
C SER A 224 6.55 5.74 -19.01
N GLN A 225 6.70 6.42 -17.87
CA GLN A 225 5.83 7.52 -17.42
C GLN A 225 4.34 7.18 -17.32
N ILE A 226 4.01 5.89 -17.19
CA ILE A 226 2.60 5.45 -17.05
C ILE A 226 2.00 5.74 -15.69
N ALA A 227 2.85 5.84 -14.66
CA ALA A 227 2.48 6.21 -13.31
C ALA A 227 3.71 6.65 -12.50
N THR A 228 3.50 7.28 -11.37
CA THR A 228 4.52 7.40 -10.35
C THR A 228 4.69 6.05 -9.66
N ALA A 229 5.91 5.56 -9.56
CA ALA A 229 6.19 4.30 -8.88
C ALA A 229 7.28 4.45 -7.83
N ARG A 230 7.17 3.70 -6.75
CA ARG A 230 8.22 3.66 -5.73
C ARG A 230 8.39 2.27 -5.13
N LEU A 231 9.61 1.98 -4.73
CA LEU A 231 9.97 0.74 -4.06
C LEU A 231 9.95 0.94 -2.55
N LEU A 232 9.03 0.26 -1.89
CA LEU A 232 8.95 0.21 -0.44
C LEU A 232 9.73 -0.99 0.09
N ARG A 233 10.69 -0.76 0.98
CA ARG A 233 11.46 -1.85 1.61
C ARG A 233 10.65 -2.43 2.76
N ARG A 234 10.31 -3.72 2.67
CA ARG A 234 9.67 -4.45 3.77
C ARG A 234 10.71 -5.23 4.55
N ARG A 235 10.74 -5.06 5.87
CA ARG A 235 11.48 -5.98 6.74
C ARG A 235 10.62 -7.22 6.99
N PRO A 236 11.23 -8.42 7.10
CA PRO A 236 10.51 -9.60 7.57
C PRO A 236 9.82 -9.28 8.90
N HIS A 237 8.56 -9.67 9.04
CA HIS A 237 7.72 -9.50 10.24
C HIS A 237 7.34 -8.07 10.64
N HIS A 238 7.60 -7.04 9.81
CA HIS A 238 7.23 -5.67 10.13
C HIS A 238 6.47 -5.01 8.98
N LEU A 239 5.64 -4.04 9.33
CA LEU A 239 4.99 -3.12 8.40
C LEU A 239 6.00 -2.49 7.44
N PRO A 240 5.60 -2.06 6.23
CA PRO A 240 6.50 -1.41 5.30
C PRO A 240 7.24 -0.26 6.01
N GLN A 241 8.58 -0.24 5.89
CA GLN A 241 9.32 0.95 6.27
C GLN A 241 9.29 1.92 5.09
N TYR A 242 8.85 3.11 5.37
CA TYR A 242 8.78 4.18 4.40
C TYR A 242 10.12 4.92 4.36
N PRO A 243 10.58 5.37 3.18
CA PRO A 243 11.76 6.23 3.12
C PRO A 243 11.47 7.52 3.89
N ASP A 244 12.50 8.03 4.57
CA ASP A 244 12.50 9.33 5.22
C ASP A 244 12.27 10.47 4.22
#